data_71048e268426556fcaa9bae15902297a
#
_entry.id   71048e268426556fcaa9bae15902297a
#
_cell.length_a   1.000
_cell.length_b   1.000
_cell.length_c   1.000
_cell.angle_alpha   90.00
_cell.angle_beta   90.00
_cell.angle_gamma   90.00
#
_symmetry.space_group_name_H-M   'P 1'
#
loop_
_entity.id
_entity.type
_entity.pdbx_description
1 polymer ?
#
loop_
_entity_poly.entity_id
_entity_poly.type
_entity_poly.pdbx_seq_one_letter_code
_entity_poly.pdbx_strand_id
1 'polypeptide(L)'
;MLLTVFLAVVFCGAVTVLLIAAVAFVQDERFFSSAPKEARQLFLPRNEELFRGARAMGWVLMILSLLTILGVGAVSIWDGIRSGYTFPRFFLRFVTILTVYKAYDMIFFDWFLLCRFRFFQHYYPETAPALEGRTYGFNIGSQLLKLLVIFPAASALAAWICARFT
;
A
#
# COMPACT_ATOMS: atom_id res chain seq x y z
N MET A 1 -20.50 6.55 7.58
CA MET A 1 -19.89 6.71 6.25
C MET A 1 -18.71 7.69 6.26
N LEU A 2 -18.83 8.88 6.86
CA LEU A 2 -17.74 9.88 6.91
C LEU A 2 -16.45 9.30 7.50
N LEU A 3 -16.52 8.62 8.65
CA LEU A 3 -15.37 7.98 9.27
C LEU A 3 -14.71 6.93 8.35
N THR A 4 -15.51 6.14 7.62
CA THR A 4 -14.97 5.12 6.68
C THR A 4 -14.16 5.77 5.56
N VAL A 5 -14.65 6.87 4.99
CA VAL A 5 -13.93 7.63 3.94
C VAL A 5 -12.66 8.25 4.52
N PHE A 6 -12.74 8.87 5.70
CA PHE A 6 -11.58 9.41 6.39
C PHE A 6 -10.50 8.34 6.63
N LEU A 7 -10.89 7.18 7.16
CA LEU A 7 -9.98 6.05 7.38
C LEU A 7 -9.35 5.54 6.08
N ALA A 8 -10.12 5.51 4.97
CA ALA A 8 -9.57 5.13 3.67
C ALA A 8 -8.51 6.13 3.19
N VAL A 9 -8.75 7.43 3.35
CA VAL A 9 -7.78 8.48 2.99
C VAL A 9 -6.52 8.38 3.85
N VAL A 10 -6.66 8.20 5.16
CA VAL A 10 -5.53 8.02 6.09
C VAL A 10 -4.72 6.76 5.70
N PHE A 11 -5.40 5.67 5.35
CA PHE A 11 -4.77 4.44 4.90
C PHE A 11 -3.94 4.68 3.63
N CYS A 12 -4.51 5.33 2.61
CA CYS A 12 -3.80 5.67 1.36
C CYS A 12 -2.58 6.56 1.63
N GLY A 13 -2.71 7.57 2.48
CA GLY A 13 -1.61 8.44 2.89
C GLY A 13 -0.48 7.68 3.59
N ALA A 14 -0.82 6.81 4.53
CA ALA A 14 0.15 5.98 5.23
C ALA A 14 0.91 5.04 4.28
N VAL A 15 0.23 4.39 3.34
CA VAL A 15 0.89 3.54 2.32
C VAL A 15 1.78 4.37 1.41
N THR A 16 1.38 5.61 1.08
CA THR A 16 2.22 6.51 0.27
C THR A 16 3.52 6.86 0.99
N VAL A 17 3.43 7.26 2.27
CA VAL A 17 4.63 7.55 3.08
C VAL A 17 5.50 6.31 3.22
N LEU A 18 4.90 5.13 3.44
CA LEU A 18 5.61 3.86 3.52
C LEU A 18 6.42 3.59 2.23
N LEU A 19 5.80 3.75 1.06
CA LEU A 19 6.45 3.51 -0.23
C LEU A 19 7.58 4.52 -0.49
N ILE A 20 7.32 5.81 -0.24
CA ILE A 20 8.35 6.85 -0.41
C ILE A 20 9.52 6.59 0.54
N ALA A 21 9.25 6.26 1.80
CA ALA A 21 10.28 5.95 2.78
C ALA A 21 11.12 4.74 2.36
N ALA A 22 10.49 3.68 1.88
CA ALA A 22 11.18 2.47 1.42
C ALA A 22 12.05 2.74 0.18
N VAL A 23 11.50 3.44 -0.82
CA VAL A 23 12.16 3.66 -2.12
C VAL A 23 13.23 4.74 -2.05
N ALA A 24 12.92 5.89 -1.43
CA ALA A 24 13.81 7.06 -1.47
C ALA A 24 14.85 7.06 -0.33
N PHE A 25 14.48 6.59 0.86
CA PHE A 25 15.34 6.74 2.04
C PHE A 25 16.01 5.43 2.48
N VAL A 26 15.25 4.33 2.62
CA VAL A 26 15.81 3.06 3.10
C VAL A 26 16.61 2.38 1.99
N GLN A 27 16.08 2.36 0.78
CA GLN A 27 16.73 1.83 -0.43
C GLN A 27 17.22 0.37 -0.28
N ASP A 28 16.43 -0.48 0.40
CA ASP A 28 16.73 -1.90 0.58
C ASP A 28 15.97 -2.73 -0.48
N GLU A 29 16.67 -3.60 -1.19
CA GLU A 29 16.11 -4.47 -2.25
C GLU A 29 14.96 -5.37 -1.79
N ARG A 30 14.92 -5.70 -0.48
CA ARG A 30 13.87 -6.54 0.13
C ARG A 30 12.47 -5.96 -0.02
N PHE A 31 12.35 -4.63 -0.10
CA PHE A 31 11.07 -3.95 -0.25
C PHE A 31 10.54 -3.95 -1.69
N PHE A 32 11.35 -4.38 -2.66
CA PHE A 32 10.98 -4.46 -4.07
C PHE A 32 10.52 -5.86 -4.51
N SER A 33 10.10 -6.70 -3.57
CA SER A 33 9.66 -8.08 -3.85
C SER A 33 8.48 -8.16 -4.84
N SER A 34 7.67 -7.11 -4.98
CA SER A 34 6.57 -7.00 -5.94
C SER A 34 7.00 -6.55 -7.33
N ALA A 35 8.23 -6.07 -7.51
CA ALA A 35 8.76 -5.69 -8.81
C ALA A 35 8.94 -6.93 -9.73
N PRO A 36 8.86 -6.77 -11.06
CA PRO A 36 9.14 -7.86 -12.02
C PRO A 36 10.50 -8.48 -11.77
N LYS A 37 10.62 -9.77 -12.09
CA LYS A 37 11.89 -10.51 -11.92
C LYS A 37 13.06 -9.82 -12.65
N GLU A 38 12.80 -9.31 -13.85
CA GLU A 38 13.77 -8.61 -14.69
C GLU A 38 14.27 -7.33 -14.00
N ALA A 39 13.36 -6.55 -13.40
CA ALA A 39 13.73 -5.35 -12.67
C ALA A 39 14.46 -5.68 -11.36
N ARG A 40 14.02 -6.73 -10.63
CA ARG A 40 14.67 -7.14 -9.38
C ARG A 40 16.12 -7.56 -9.54
N GLN A 41 16.45 -8.20 -10.66
CA GLN A 41 17.83 -8.63 -10.96
C GLN A 41 18.77 -7.46 -11.26
N LEU A 42 18.22 -6.30 -11.58
CA LEU A 42 18.99 -5.09 -11.90
C LEU A 42 19.23 -4.20 -10.66
N PHE A 43 18.55 -4.44 -9.54
CA PHE A 43 18.78 -3.65 -8.34
C PHE A 43 20.20 -3.86 -7.81
N LEU A 44 20.91 -2.76 -7.67
CA LEU A 44 22.24 -2.75 -7.05
C LEU A 44 22.11 -2.31 -5.59
N PRO A 45 22.81 -3.00 -4.66
CA PRO A 45 22.84 -2.60 -3.26
C PRO A 45 23.34 -1.16 -3.12
N ARG A 46 22.61 -0.33 -2.39
CA ARG A 46 23.00 1.06 -2.11
C ARG A 46 23.76 1.13 -0.80
N ASN A 47 25.07 1.41 -0.89
CA ASN A 47 25.93 1.61 0.29
C ASN A 47 25.86 3.05 0.79
N GLU A 48 25.65 4.02 -0.10
CA GLU A 48 25.60 5.44 0.21
C GLU A 48 24.15 5.87 0.53
N GLU A 49 23.99 6.62 1.61
CA GLU A 49 22.72 7.23 1.97
C GLU A 49 22.47 8.49 1.13
N LEU A 50 21.21 8.81 0.84
CA LEU A 50 20.82 10.03 0.12
C LEU A 50 21.35 11.31 0.82
N PHE A 51 21.34 11.29 2.15
CA PHE A 51 21.99 12.26 3.05
C PHE A 51 22.25 11.58 4.39
N ARG A 52 23.13 12.16 5.21
CA ARG A 52 23.49 11.57 6.51
C ARG A 52 22.25 11.37 7.40
N GLY A 53 21.94 10.12 7.72
CA GLY A 53 20.77 9.73 8.52
C GLY A 53 19.48 9.49 7.73
N ALA A 54 19.50 9.55 6.40
CA ALA A 54 18.33 9.29 5.54
C ALA A 54 17.72 7.92 5.82
N ARG A 55 18.56 6.89 5.96
CA ARG A 55 18.12 5.52 6.23
C ARG A 55 17.40 5.40 7.57
N ALA A 56 17.94 6.03 8.62
CA ALA A 56 17.31 6.04 9.95
C ALA A 56 15.93 6.74 9.90
N MET A 57 15.87 7.90 9.24
CA MET A 57 14.60 8.62 9.02
C MET A 57 13.60 7.77 8.22
N GLY A 58 14.06 7.09 7.18
CA GLY A 58 13.24 6.17 6.40
C GLY A 58 12.62 5.06 7.24
N TRP A 59 13.40 4.42 8.11
CA TRP A 59 12.88 3.41 9.04
C TRP A 59 11.85 3.96 10.01
N VAL A 60 12.08 5.15 10.57
CA VAL A 60 11.10 5.81 11.46
C VAL A 60 9.79 6.07 10.71
N LEU A 61 9.85 6.62 9.50
CA LEU A 61 8.67 6.86 8.66
C LEU A 61 7.93 5.56 8.31
N MET A 62 8.67 4.49 8.00
CA MET A 62 8.06 3.18 7.71
C MET A 62 7.34 2.61 8.94
N ILE A 63 7.95 2.68 10.11
CA ILE A 63 7.33 2.20 11.37
C ILE A 63 6.08 3.02 11.68
N LEU A 64 6.15 4.35 11.60
CA LEU A 64 4.98 5.22 11.82
C LEU A 64 3.86 4.94 10.82
N SER A 65 4.19 4.74 9.55
CA SER A 65 3.22 4.39 8.53
C SER A 65 2.55 3.04 8.81
N LEU A 66 3.34 2.04 9.21
CA LEU A 66 2.80 0.72 9.57
C LEU A 66 1.89 0.80 10.80
N LEU A 67 2.29 1.54 11.83
CA LEU A 67 1.45 1.77 13.01
C LEU A 67 0.15 2.51 12.64
N THR A 68 0.20 3.47 11.72
CA THR A 68 -1.00 4.16 11.20
C THR A 68 -1.93 3.20 10.47
N ILE A 69 -1.39 2.32 9.61
CA ILE A 69 -2.16 1.28 8.90
C ILE A 69 -2.86 0.35 9.90
N LEU A 70 -2.14 -0.13 10.91
CA LEU A 70 -2.71 -0.96 11.98
C LEU A 70 -3.75 -0.17 12.79
N GLY A 71 -3.49 1.11 13.07
CA GLY A 71 -4.42 2.02 13.74
C GLY A 71 -5.74 2.20 12.99
N VAL A 72 -5.69 2.32 11.66
CA VAL A 72 -6.91 2.37 10.81
C VAL A 72 -7.74 1.10 11.00
N GLY A 73 -7.10 -0.07 11.02
CA GLY A 73 -7.77 -1.34 11.29
C GLY A 73 -8.41 -1.37 12.69
N ALA A 74 -7.62 -1.01 13.71
CA ALA A 74 -8.07 -1.00 15.10
C ALA A 74 -9.25 -0.04 15.33
N VAL A 75 -9.17 1.19 14.81
CA VAL A 75 -10.26 2.18 14.91
C VAL A 75 -11.50 1.70 14.15
N SER A 76 -11.34 1.08 12.98
CA SER A 76 -12.45 0.53 12.20
C SER A 76 -13.22 -0.54 12.97
N ILE A 77 -12.50 -1.43 13.66
CA ILE A 77 -13.07 -2.51 14.48
C ILE A 77 -13.71 -1.93 15.75
N TRP A 78 -12.97 -1.11 16.48
CA TRP A 78 -13.41 -0.54 17.75
C TRP A 78 -14.69 0.30 17.60
N ASP A 79 -14.72 1.20 16.61
CA ASP A 79 -15.91 2.02 16.34
C ASP A 79 -17.11 1.16 15.89
N GLY A 80 -16.84 0.12 15.08
CA GLY A 80 -17.90 -0.80 14.66
C GLY A 80 -18.51 -1.59 15.82
N ILE A 81 -17.70 -2.13 16.73
CA ILE A 81 -18.15 -2.84 17.93
C ILE A 81 -18.94 -1.89 18.82
N ARG A 82 -18.39 -0.70 19.12
CA ARG A 82 -19.04 0.31 19.94
C ARG A 82 -20.39 0.78 19.39
N SER A 83 -20.51 0.82 18.07
CA SER A 83 -21.72 1.25 17.36
C SER A 83 -22.70 0.12 17.05
N GLY A 84 -22.45 -1.11 17.54
CA GLY A 84 -23.30 -2.28 17.31
C GLY A 84 -23.43 -2.63 15.82
N TYR A 85 -22.32 -2.64 15.09
CA TYR A 85 -22.36 -2.95 13.66
C TYR A 85 -22.69 -4.42 13.43
N THR A 86 -23.65 -4.66 12.53
CA THR A 86 -23.92 -5.98 11.99
C THR A 86 -22.91 -6.37 10.92
N PHE A 87 -22.84 -7.65 10.55
CA PHE A 87 -21.95 -8.16 9.49
C PHE A 87 -21.97 -7.30 8.22
N PRO A 88 -23.14 -6.92 7.62
CA PRO A 88 -23.13 -6.11 6.39
C PRO A 88 -22.46 -4.75 6.55
N ARG A 89 -22.59 -4.12 7.73
CA ARG A 89 -21.98 -2.82 7.99
C ARG A 89 -20.46 -2.92 8.16
N PHE A 90 -19.95 -3.95 8.84
CA PHE A 90 -18.53 -4.23 8.90
C PHE A 90 -17.97 -4.56 7.52
N PHE A 91 -18.65 -5.44 6.79
CA PHE A 91 -18.24 -5.81 5.43
C PHE A 91 -18.13 -4.58 4.52
N LEU A 92 -19.17 -3.73 4.51
CA LEU A 92 -19.18 -2.52 3.69
C LEU A 92 -18.03 -1.56 4.07
N ARG A 93 -17.73 -1.42 5.36
CA ARG A 93 -16.61 -0.60 5.84
C ARG A 93 -15.27 -1.13 5.33
N PHE A 94 -14.97 -2.40 5.57
CA PHE A 94 -13.69 -2.98 5.20
C PHE A 94 -13.50 -3.04 3.66
N VAL A 95 -14.53 -3.47 2.94
CA VAL A 95 -14.43 -3.53 1.47
C VAL A 95 -14.27 -2.13 0.87
N THR A 96 -14.93 -1.11 1.45
CA THR A 96 -14.75 0.28 0.98
C THR A 96 -13.31 0.75 1.18
N ILE A 97 -12.72 0.57 2.38
CA ILE A 97 -11.35 0.99 2.67
C ILE A 97 -10.37 0.29 1.72
N LEU A 98 -10.48 -1.03 1.56
CA LEU A 98 -9.57 -1.81 0.73
C LEU A 98 -9.76 -1.53 -0.77
N THR A 99 -10.99 -1.31 -1.24
CA THR A 99 -11.28 -0.97 -2.65
C THR A 99 -10.75 0.43 -2.98
N VAL A 100 -10.98 1.42 -2.12
CA VAL A 100 -10.45 2.78 -2.31
C VAL A 100 -8.93 2.76 -2.33
N TYR A 101 -8.31 2.06 -1.37
CA TYR A 101 -6.85 1.87 -1.36
C TYR A 101 -6.38 1.22 -2.66
N LYS A 102 -7.04 0.16 -3.14
CA LYS A 102 -6.59 -0.53 -4.34
C LYS A 102 -6.76 0.30 -5.62
N ALA A 103 -7.84 1.05 -5.74
CA ALA A 103 -8.01 2.00 -6.83
C ALA A 103 -6.91 3.09 -6.79
N TYR A 104 -6.62 3.61 -5.60
CA TYR A 104 -5.53 4.56 -5.39
C TYR A 104 -4.17 3.97 -5.76
N ASP A 105 -3.85 2.75 -5.33
CA ASP A 105 -2.63 2.03 -5.64
C ASP A 105 -2.42 1.88 -7.16
N MET A 106 -3.46 1.44 -7.88
CA MET A 106 -3.41 1.27 -9.33
C MET A 106 -3.24 2.60 -10.09
N ILE A 107 -3.92 3.66 -9.63
CA ILE A 107 -3.88 4.97 -10.30
C ILE A 107 -2.61 5.72 -9.90
N PHE A 108 -2.35 5.84 -8.60
CA PHE A 108 -1.27 6.70 -8.12
C PHE A 108 0.09 6.02 -8.18
N PHE A 109 0.23 4.76 -7.72
CA PHE A 109 1.53 4.09 -7.71
C PHE A 109 1.86 3.47 -9.06
N ASP A 110 0.95 2.65 -9.61
CA ASP A 110 1.23 1.89 -10.82
C ASP A 110 1.24 2.77 -12.08
N TRP A 111 0.27 3.66 -12.23
CA TRP A 111 0.19 4.51 -13.42
C TRP A 111 0.98 5.80 -13.26
N PHE A 112 0.73 6.60 -12.21
CA PHE A 112 1.34 7.93 -12.08
C PHE A 112 2.81 7.83 -11.64
N LEU A 113 3.11 7.25 -10.47
CA LEU A 113 4.47 7.21 -9.93
C LEU A 113 5.42 6.35 -10.79
N LEU A 114 4.97 5.18 -11.20
CA LEU A 114 5.81 4.25 -11.94
C LEU A 114 5.96 4.64 -13.41
N CYS A 115 4.83 4.85 -14.12
CA CYS A 115 4.84 5.02 -15.58
C CYS A 115 5.01 6.48 -15.99
N ARG A 116 4.35 7.45 -15.30
CA ARG A 116 4.36 8.85 -15.72
C ARG A 116 5.49 9.64 -15.07
N PHE A 117 5.67 9.53 -13.77
CA PHE A 117 6.66 10.28 -13.01
C PHE A 117 8.03 9.62 -12.97
N ARG A 118 8.13 8.35 -13.38
CA ARG A 118 9.37 7.57 -13.37
C ARG A 118 10.10 7.59 -12.02
N PHE A 119 9.34 7.58 -10.93
CA PHE A 119 9.84 7.72 -9.56
C PHE A 119 10.88 6.63 -9.22
N PHE A 120 10.62 5.39 -9.60
CA PHE A 120 11.56 4.28 -9.36
C PHE A 120 12.85 4.45 -10.17
N GLN A 121 12.75 4.84 -11.43
CA GLN A 121 13.92 5.05 -12.30
C GLN A 121 14.79 6.22 -11.83
N HIS A 122 14.18 7.20 -11.12
CA HIS A 122 14.94 8.31 -10.55
C HIS A 122 15.88 7.84 -9.43
N TYR A 123 15.40 6.96 -8.54
CA TYR A 123 16.21 6.41 -7.44
C TYR A 123 17.04 5.19 -7.86
N TYR A 124 16.60 4.44 -8.89
CA TYR A 124 17.19 3.21 -9.36
C TYR A 124 17.31 3.25 -10.91
N PRO A 125 18.22 4.08 -11.44
CA PRO A 125 18.36 4.24 -12.90
C PRO A 125 18.70 2.93 -13.62
N GLU A 126 19.35 1.99 -12.96
CA GLU A 126 19.65 0.66 -13.48
C GLU A 126 18.41 -0.16 -13.86
N THR A 127 17.26 0.16 -13.28
CA THR A 127 15.99 -0.53 -13.58
C THR A 127 15.27 0.04 -14.80
N ALA A 128 15.72 1.16 -15.35
CA ALA A 128 15.06 1.84 -16.46
C ALA A 128 14.82 0.92 -17.67
N PRO A 129 15.76 0.09 -18.15
CA PRO A 129 15.53 -0.78 -19.30
C PRO A 129 14.40 -1.81 -19.08
N ALA A 130 14.23 -2.31 -17.85
CA ALA A 130 13.18 -3.28 -17.51
C ALA A 130 11.79 -2.62 -17.32
N LEU A 131 11.75 -1.30 -17.18
CA LEU A 131 10.53 -0.52 -16.95
C LEU A 131 10.13 0.31 -18.17
N GLU A 132 10.96 0.42 -19.20
CA GLU A 132 10.65 1.11 -20.45
C GLU A 132 9.50 0.46 -21.21
N GLY A 133 8.66 1.29 -21.83
CA GLY A 133 7.53 0.83 -22.65
C GLY A 133 6.31 0.35 -21.84
N ARG A 134 6.35 0.33 -20.51
CA ARG A 134 5.20 -0.02 -19.70
C ARG A 134 4.23 1.16 -19.61
N THR A 135 3.00 0.91 -20.01
CA THR A 135 1.90 1.90 -19.98
C THR A 135 1.09 1.80 -18.68
N TYR A 136 1.09 0.63 -18.06
CA TYR A 136 0.42 0.34 -16.78
C TYR A 136 1.30 -0.55 -15.93
N GLY A 137 1.12 -0.51 -14.61
CA GLY A 137 1.92 -1.17 -13.60
C GLY A 137 2.29 -2.64 -13.85
N PHE A 138 2.86 -3.30 -12.87
CA PHE A 138 3.59 -4.56 -13.10
C PHE A 138 2.73 -5.76 -13.50
N ASN A 139 1.46 -5.82 -13.04
CA ASN A 139 0.63 -7.02 -13.28
C ASN A 139 -0.87 -6.72 -13.09
N ILE A 140 -1.54 -6.23 -14.12
CA ILE A 140 -2.96 -5.86 -14.08
C ILE A 140 -3.84 -7.06 -13.67
N GLY A 141 -3.58 -8.27 -14.17
CA GLY A 141 -4.37 -9.45 -13.82
C GLY A 141 -4.32 -9.76 -12.33
N SER A 142 -3.14 -9.70 -11.72
CA SER A 142 -2.98 -9.87 -10.26
C SER A 142 -3.65 -8.73 -9.47
N GLN A 143 -3.62 -7.51 -9.99
CA GLN A 143 -4.26 -6.36 -9.36
C GLN A 143 -5.79 -6.51 -9.36
N LEU A 144 -6.37 -6.93 -10.49
CA LEU A 144 -7.80 -7.21 -10.61
C LEU A 144 -8.23 -8.39 -9.73
N LEU A 145 -7.45 -9.46 -9.66
CA LEU A 145 -7.72 -10.58 -8.76
C LEU A 145 -7.77 -10.13 -7.30
N LYS A 146 -6.82 -9.30 -6.86
CA LYS A 146 -6.83 -8.73 -5.51
C LYS A 146 -8.07 -7.88 -5.26
N LEU A 147 -8.43 -7.03 -6.21
CA LEU A 147 -9.58 -6.13 -6.08
C LEU A 147 -10.92 -6.89 -6.02
N LEU A 148 -11.11 -7.86 -6.92
CA LEU A 148 -12.41 -8.51 -7.13
C LEU A 148 -12.63 -9.75 -6.26
N VAL A 149 -11.55 -10.40 -5.80
CA VAL A 149 -11.65 -11.67 -5.07
C VAL A 149 -11.02 -11.55 -3.68
N ILE A 150 -9.74 -11.21 -3.59
CA ILE A 150 -9.00 -11.28 -2.33
C ILE A 150 -9.52 -10.28 -1.31
N PHE A 151 -9.71 -9.02 -1.70
CA PHE A 151 -10.15 -7.97 -0.77
C PHE A 151 -11.59 -8.14 -0.33
N PRO A 152 -12.57 -8.47 -1.20
CA PRO A 152 -13.91 -8.85 -0.74
C PRO A 152 -13.93 -10.06 0.18
N ALA A 153 -13.17 -11.11 -0.13
CA ALA A 153 -13.09 -12.30 0.72
C ALA A 153 -12.46 -11.99 2.10
N ALA A 154 -11.36 -11.26 2.13
CA ALA A 154 -10.73 -10.81 3.37
C ALA A 154 -11.65 -9.90 4.19
N SER A 155 -12.38 -8.99 3.53
CA SER A 155 -13.37 -8.11 4.17
C SER A 155 -14.53 -8.91 4.77
N ALA A 156 -15.00 -9.94 4.07
CA ALA A 156 -16.07 -10.80 4.56
C ALA A 156 -15.61 -11.61 5.78
N LEU A 157 -14.40 -12.18 5.74
CA LEU A 157 -13.84 -12.91 6.87
C LEU A 157 -13.65 -12.01 8.09
N ALA A 158 -13.06 -10.83 7.90
CA ALA A 158 -12.87 -9.86 8.98
C ALA A 158 -14.22 -9.39 9.56
N ALA A 159 -15.19 -9.08 8.70
CA ALA A 159 -16.54 -8.68 9.13
C ALA A 159 -17.25 -9.79 9.91
N TRP A 160 -17.10 -11.04 9.47
CA TRP A 160 -17.67 -12.19 10.16
C TRP A 160 -17.08 -12.37 11.57
N ILE A 161 -15.76 -12.24 11.68
CA ILE A 161 -15.08 -12.28 13.00
C ILE A 161 -15.58 -11.13 13.89
N CYS A 162 -15.56 -9.89 13.39
CA CYS A 162 -15.94 -8.71 14.20
C CYS A 162 -17.40 -8.76 14.66
N ALA A 163 -18.32 -9.25 13.81
CA ALA A 163 -19.73 -9.40 14.15
C ALA A 163 -20.02 -10.43 15.26
N ARG A 164 -19.04 -11.24 15.68
CA ARG A 164 -19.15 -12.15 16.83
C ARG A 164 -18.93 -11.44 18.17
N PHE A 165 -18.36 -10.24 18.15
CA PHE A 165 -18.03 -9.45 19.33
C PHE A 165 -19.01 -8.26 19.54
N THR A 166 -20.02 -8.13 18.72
CA THR A 166 -21.12 -7.16 18.83
C THR A 166 -22.40 -7.87 19.24
#